data_dc63e29a335916722944a563a8c2aae9
#
_entry.id   dc63e29a335916722944a563a8c2aae9
#
_cell.length_a   1.000
_cell.length_b   1.000
_cell.length_c   1.000
_cell.angle_alpha   90.00
_cell.angle_beta   90.00
_cell.angle_gamma   90.00
#
_symmetry.space_group_name_H-M   'P 1'
#
loop_
_entity.id
_entity.type
_entity.pdbx_description
1 polymer ?
#
loop_
_entity_poly.entity_id
_entity_poly.type
_entity_poly.pdbx_seq_one_letter_code
_entity_poly.pdbx_strand_id
1 'polypeptide(L)'
;RAGALISQNAAKDFKRVSLELGGKGANIIFEDADAEAIERGAFRCFRNSGQSCNAPTRMLVEKSIYNEAIERLRKYANEFKVDDPNKNGEHIGPVISETQFNKIQGLIQKGIDEGAKLVAGGIGKPNGLNDGYYVKPTVFADVKNEMEIARTEIFGPVLSVIPFETEEEAIKIANDTDYGLTNYIQTQDKEKVQRVARKLRSGMVDVNGAGIAVDAPFGGFKHSGIGREAGKEGLLEFLEVKSVGGWN
;
A
#
# COMPACT_ATOMS: atom_id res chain seq x y z
N ARG A 1 15.87 -4.27 5.56
CA ARG A 1 16.92 -4.67 6.53
C ARG A 1 16.76 -6.13 6.93
N ALA A 2 15.62 -6.54 7.50
CA ALA A 2 15.42 -7.91 7.99
C ALA A 2 15.60 -8.96 6.89
N GLY A 3 14.95 -8.78 5.72
CA GLY A 3 15.06 -9.73 4.60
C GLY A 3 16.48 -9.97 4.13
N ALA A 4 17.28 -8.90 4.00
CA ALA A 4 18.69 -9.03 3.62
C ALA A 4 19.51 -9.83 4.66
N LEU A 5 19.29 -9.61 5.96
CA LEU A 5 19.96 -10.35 7.02
C LEU A 5 19.54 -11.82 7.05
N ILE A 6 18.26 -12.11 6.83
CA ILE A 6 17.75 -13.49 6.72
C ILE A 6 18.43 -14.20 5.54
N SER A 7 18.46 -13.56 4.35
CA SER A 7 19.11 -14.13 3.17
C SER A 7 20.59 -14.38 3.38
N GLN A 8 21.33 -13.44 4.00
CA GLN A 8 22.75 -13.60 4.33
C GLN A 8 23.01 -14.77 5.27
N ASN A 9 22.17 -14.96 6.29
CA ASN A 9 22.30 -16.07 7.21
C ASN A 9 21.95 -17.42 6.57
N ALA A 10 20.88 -17.46 5.76
CA ALA A 10 20.45 -18.66 5.05
C ALA A 10 21.47 -19.14 4.00
N ALA A 11 22.19 -18.22 3.37
CA ALA A 11 23.17 -18.51 2.32
C ALA A 11 24.32 -19.42 2.82
N LYS A 12 24.69 -19.35 4.08
CA LYS A 12 25.77 -20.19 4.67
C LYS A 12 25.44 -21.68 4.62
N ASP A 13 24.15 -22.01 4.70
CA ASP A 13 23.63 -23.37 4.71
C ASP A 13 22.92 -23.73 3.40
N PHE A 14 23.07 -22.90 2.36
CA PHE A 14 22.44 -23.06 1.04
C PHE A 14 20.89 -23.16 1.09
N LYS A 15 20.28 -22.58 2.11
CA LYS A 15 18.82 -22.60 2.27
C LYS A 15 18.17 -21.60 1.33
N ARG A 16 17.11 -22.04 0.65
CA ARG A 16 16.19 -21.12 -0.05
C ARG A 16 15.45 -20.28 0.98
N VAL A 17 15.10 -19.07 0.62
CA VAL A 17 14.29 -18.18 1.44
C VAL A 17 13.09 -17.68 0.65
N SER A 18 11.93 -17.66 1.28
CA SER A 18 10.76 -16.93 0.83
C SER A 18 10.59 -15.72 1.75
N LEU A 19 10.49 -14.52 1.17
CA LEU A 19 10.48 -13.26 1.90
C LEU A 19 9.26 -12.46 1.49
N GLU A 20 8.38 -12.22 2.45
CA GLU A 20 7.29 -11.27 2.36
C GLU A 20 7.66 -10.02 3.16
N LEU A 21 7.82 -8.90 2.47
CA LEU A 21 8.33 -7.66 3.03
C LEU A 21 7.37 -6.51 2.78
N GLY A 22 7.84 -5.28 2.97
CA GLY A 22 7.03 -4.08 2.86
C GLY A 22 6.55 -3.75 1.46
N GLY A 23 5.67 -2.78 1.36
CA GLY A 23 5.14 -2.28 0.11
C GLY A 23 4.92 -0.76 0.11
N LYS A 24 4.85 -0.20 -1.09
CA LYS A 24 4.46 1.19 -1.36
C LYS A 24 3.53 1.21 -2.57
N GLY A 25 2.46 0.42 -2.50
CA GLY A 25 1.52 0.21 -3.59
C GLY A 25 0.83 1.49 -4.07
N ALA A 26 0.57 1.55 -5.36
CA ALA A 26 -0.21 2.60 -5.98
C ALA A 26 -1.64 2.13 -6.22
N ASN A 27 -2.63 2.97 -5.90
CA ASN A 27 -4.02 2.85 -6.34
C ASN A 27 -4.25 3.87 -7.47
N ILE A 28 -4.37 3.40 -8.69
CA ILE A 28 -4.54 4.23 -9.88
C ILE A 28 -6.02 4.41 -10.13
N ILE A 29 -6.51 5.65 -10.04
CA ILE A 29 -7.92 5.99 -10.22
C ILE A 29 -8.06 6.81 -11.51
N PHE A 30 -8.66 6.20 -12.51
CA PHE A 30 -9.01 6.84 -13.77
C PHE A 30 -10.36 7.57 -13.66
N GLU A 31 -10.62 8.52 -14.57
CA GLU A 31 -11.85 9.33 -14.56
C GLU A 31 -13.14 8.50 -14.69
N ASP A 32 -13.04 7.33 -15.34
CA ASP A 32 -14.14 6.39 -15.55
C ASP A 32 -14.30 5.37 -14.41
N ALA A 33 -13.59 5.54 -13.28
CA ALA A 33 -13.74 4.67 -12.11
C ALA A 33 -15.16 4.75 -11.51
N ASP A 34 -15.56 3.69 -10.79
CA ASP A 34 -16.85 3.71 -10.10
C ASP A 34 -16.90 4.76 -8.97
N ALA A 35 -18.12 5.14 -8.58
CA ALA A 35 -18.34 6.22 -7.63
C ALA A 35 -17.69 5.99 -6.24
N GLU A 36 -17.38 4.77 -5.86
CA GLU A 36 -16.82 4.43 -4.55
C GLU A 36 -15.28 4.28 -4.56
N ALA A 37 -14.66 4.38 -5.73
CA ALA A 37 -13.25 4.07 -5.92
C ALA A 37 -12.31 4.86 -5.00
N ILE A 38 -12.62 6.13 -4.73
CA ILE A 38 -11.82 7.05 -3.91
C ILE A 38 -11.89 6.64 -2.44
N GLU A 39 -13.10 6.51 -1.88
CA GLU A 39 -13.31 6.13 -0.48
C GLU A 39 -12.86 4.71 -0.21
N ARG A 40 -13.08 3.79 -1.14
CA ARG A 40 -12.58 2.41 -1.07
C ARG A 40 -11.05 2.38 -1.00
N GLY A 41 -10.37 3.22 -1.77
CA GLY A 41 -8.92 3.37 -1.72
C GLY A 41 -8.44 3.94 -0.39
N ALA A 42 -9.08 4.99 0.12
CA ALA A 42 -8.80 5.59 1.42
C ALA A 42 -9.04 4.59 2.57
N PHE A 43 -10.17 3.86 2.55
CA PHE A 43 -10.45 2.81 3.52
C PHE A 43 -9.34 1.75 3.55
N ARG A 44 -8.90 1.27 2.40
CA ARG A 44 -7.81 0.28 2.30
C ARG A 44 -6.48 0.79 2.83
N CYS A 45 -6.21 2.09 2.69
CA CYS A 45 -5.03 2.73 3.27
C CYS A 45 -5.13 2.87 4.79
N PHE A 46 -6.31 3.23 5.32
CA PHE A 46 -6.47 3.55 6.74
C PHE A 46 -6.79 2.34 7.61
N ARG A 47 -7.51 1.33 7.08
CA ARG A 47 -7.87 0.14 7.86
C ARG A 47 -6.63 -0.47 8.54
N ASN A 48 -6.85 -1.12 9.69
CA ASN A 48 -5.76 -1.66 10.53
C ASN A 48 -4.71 -0.59 10.88
N SER A 49 -5.13 0.70 10.95
CA SER A 49 -4.25 1.85 11.21
C SER A 49 -3.10 1.97 10.20
N GLY A 50 -3.31 1.53 8.95
CA GLY A 50 -2.32 1.52 7.89
C GLY A 50 -1.21 0.49 8.05
N GLN A 51 -1.32 -0.42 9.00
CA GLN A 51 -0.33 -1.46 9.30
C GLN A 51 -0.56 -2.72 8.46
N SER A 52 -0.49 -2.56 7.14
CA SER A 52 -0.62 -3.66 6.17
C SER A 52 0.41 -3.47 5.05
N CYS A 53 1.16 -4.52 4.74
CA CYS A 53 2.19 -4.50 3.71
C CYS A 53 1.65 -4.15 2.32
N ASN A 54 0.40 -4.53 2.04
CA ASN A 54 -0.30 -4.26 0.78
C ASN A 54 -1.19 -3.00 0.82
N ALA A 55 -1.11 -2.15 1.84
CA ALA A 55 -1.89 -0.91 1.89
C ALA A 55 -1.56 0.02 0.70
N PRO A 56 -2.56 0.52 -0.05
CA PRO A 56 -2.35 1.43 -1.18
C PRO A 56 -2.09 2.86 -0.68
N THR A 57 -0.89 3.13 -0.20
CA THR A 57 -0.54 4.40 0.45
C THR A 57 -0.15 5.51 -0.53
N ARG A 58 -0.05 5.20 -1.83
CA ARG A 58 -0.03 6.19 -2.92
C ARG A 58 -1.33 6.08 -3.70
N MET A 59 -2.08 7.16 -3.82
CA MET A 59 -3.27 7.25 -4.66
C MET A 59 -2.94 8.13 -5.87
N LEU A 60 -2.86 7.53 -7.05
CA LEU A 60 -2.65 8.24 -8.30
C LEU A 60 -4.03 8.56 -8.87
N VAL A 61 -4.33 9.84 -9.06
CA VAL A 61 -5.65 10.29 -9.51
C VAL A 61 -5.54 11.03 -10.82
N GLU A 62 -6.36 10.64 -11.81
CA GLU A 62 -6.41 11.34 -13.09
C GLU A 62 -6.80 12.80 -12.90
N LYS A 63 -6.10 13.69 -13.60
CA LYS A 63 -6.15 15.14 -13.36
C LYS A 63 -7.56 15.73 -13.54
N SER A 64 -8.37 15.17 -14.43
CA SER A 64 -9.75 15.59 -14.67
C SER A 64 -10.65 15.51 -13.43
N ILE A 65 -10.41 14.52 -12.56
CA ILE A 65 -11.18 14.28 -11.32
C ILE A 65 -10.43 14.62 -10.04
N TYR A 66 -9.19 15.13 -10.15
CA TYR A 66 -8.27 15.30 -9.01
C TYR A 66 -8.84 16.20 -7.91
N ASN A 67 -9.39 17.37 -8.25
CA ASN A 67 -9.90 18.31 -7.25
C ASN A 67 -11.12 17.74 -6.52
N GLU A 68 -12.03 17.06 -7.22
CA GLU A 68 -13.15 16.35 -6.61
C GLU A 68 -12.66 15.27 -5.66
N ALA A 69 -11.68 14.47 -6.09
CA ALA A 69 -11.09 13.41 -5.26
C ALA A 69 -10.48 13.97 -3.96
N ILE A 70 -9.79 15.11 -4.02
CA ILE A 70 -9.22 15.74 -2.81
C ILE A 70 -10.31 16.17 -1.83
N GLU A 71 -11.41 16.77 -2.29
CA GLU A 71 -12.51 17.17 -1.40
C GLU A 71 -13.21 15.96 -0.77
N ARG A 72 -13.42 14.89 -1.54
CA ARG A 72 -13.99 13.62 -1.04
C ARG A 72 -13.06 12.98 0.00
N LEU A 73 -11.77 12.92 -0.26
CA LEU A 73 -10.76 12.41 0.68
C LEU A 73 -10.70 13.23 1.96
N ARG A 74 -10.79 14.56 1.88
CA ARG A 74 -10.85 15.44 3.05
C ARG A 74 -12.02 15.08 3.94
N LYS A 75 -13.22 15.00 3.36
CA LYS A 75 -14.44 14.64 4.08
C LYS A 75 -14.28 13.25 4.72
N TYR A 76 -13.92 12.26 3.92
CA TYR A 76 -13.80 10.87 4.35
C TYR A 76 -12.80 10.71 5.49
N ALA A 77 -11.60 11.29 5.38
CA ALA A 77 -10.57 11.19 6.42
C ALA A 77 -10.96 11.87 7.74
N ASN A 78 -11.69 13.00 7.67
CA ASN A 78 -12.19 13.69 8.86
C ASN A 78 -13.32 12.94 9.58
N GLU A 79 -14.12 12.18 8.84
CA GLU A 79 -15.21 11.34 9.38
C GLU A 79 -14.76 9.95 9.79
N PHE A 80 -13.55 9.54 9.37
CA PHE A 80 -13.01 8.21 9.65
C PHE A 80 -12.66 8.06 11.13
N LYS A 81 -13.32 7.11 11.79
CA LYS A 81 -13.25 6.99 13.26
C LYS A 81 -11.96 6.34 13.73
N VAL A 82 -11.38 6.91 14.77
CA VAL A 82 -10.28 6.36 15.56
C VAL A 82 -10.74 6.25 17.00
N ASP A 83 -10.68 5.09 17.61
CA ASP A 83 -11.15 4.91 18.99
C ASP A 83 -10.42 3.75 19.69
N ASP A 84 -10.75 3.53 20.97
CA ASP A 84 -10.26 2.43 21.78
C ASP A 84 -10.72 1.07 21.18
N PRO A 85 -9.79 0.14 20.90
CA PRO A 85 -10.12 -1.16 20.31
C PRO A 85 -11.03 -2.04 21.20
N ASN A 86 -11.20 -1.71 22.49
CA ASN A 86 -12.14 -2.38 23.35
C ASN A 86 -13.61 -1.94 23.17
N LYS A 87 -13.84 -0.86 22.44
CA LYS A 87 -15.19 -0.40 22.12
C LYS A 87 -15.74 -1.10 20.90
N ASN A 88 -17.04 -1.35 20.89
CA ASN A 88 -17.74 -1.85 19.72
C ASN A 88 -17.92 -0.72 18.68
N GLY A 89 -17.77 -1.06 17.41
CA GLY A 89 -18.00 -0.12 16.31
C GLY A 89 -16.97 -0.26 15.18
N GLU A 90 -17.21 0.49 14.11
CA GLU A 90 -16.29 0.58 12.97
C GLU A 90 -15.31 1.73 13.20
N HIS A 91 -14.12 1.41 13.69
CA HIS A 91 -13.03 2.36 13.91
C HIS A 91 -11.68 1.66 13.81
N ILE A 92 -10.61 2.44 13.66
CA ILE A 92 -9.24 1.95 13.78
C ILE A 92 -8.70 2.23 15.18
N GLY A 93 -7.83 1.33 15.63
CA GLY A 93 -7.15 1.42 16.92
C GLY A 93 -5.78 2.13 16.83
N PRO A 94 -4.91 1.94 17.85
CA PRO A 94 -3.56 2.48 17.86
C PRO A 94 -2.62 1.70 16.92
N VAL A 95 -1.48 2.29 16.61
CA VAL A 95 -0.35 1.56 16.02
C VAL A 95 0.41 0.79 17.11
N ILE A 96 1.23 -0.18 16.69
CA ILE A 96 1.80 -1.23 17.55
C ILE A 96 2.70 -0.70 18.69
N SER A 97 3.37 0.45 18.51
CA SER A 97 4.38 0.90 19.50
C SER A 97 4.66 2.40 19.39
N GLU A 98 5.29 2.95 20.44
CA GLU A 98 5.80 4.31 20.46
C GLU A 98 6.81 4.58 19.33
N THR A 99 7.71 3.64 19.08
CA THR A 99 8.70 3.76 17.99
C THR A 99 8.00 3.92 16.65
N GLN A 100 6.95 3.13 16.39
CA GLN A 100 6.19 3.24 15.15
C GLN A 100 5.38 4.54 15.09
N PHE A 101 4.76 4.94 16.19
CA PHE A 101 4.07 6.23 16.28
C PHE A 101 5.02 7.39 15.95
N ASN A 102 6.18 7.45 16.60
CA ASN A 102 7.17 8.51 16.39
C ASN A 102 7.71 8.51 14.93
N LYS A 103 7.94 7.33 14.33
CA LYS A 103 8.29 7.21 12.91
C LYS A 103 7.22 7.83 12.01
N ILE A 104 5.94 7.52 12.25
CA ILE A 104 4.82 8.05 11.46
C ILE A 104 4.74 9.56 11.62
N GLN A 105 4.82 10.09 12.86
CA GLN A 105 4.79 11.53 13.11
C GLN A 105 5.94 12.25 12.41
N GLY A 106 7.14 11.70 12.45
CA GLY A 106 8.30 12.24 11.73
C GLY A 106 8.12 12.27 10.21
N LEU A 107 7.50 11.22 9.63
CA LEU A 107 7.21 11.18 8.19
C LEU A 107 6.08 12.14 7.80
N ILE A 108 5.06 12.33 8.65
CA ILE A 108 4.02 13.36 8.43
C ILE A 108 4.67 14.75 8.42
N GLN A 109 5.56 15.04 9.41
CA GLN A 109 6.29 16.31 9.43
C GLN A 109 7.14 16.48 8.17
N LYS A 110 7.85 15.42 7.74
CA LYS A 110 8.67 15.44 6.55
C LYS A 110 7.85 15.77 5.29
N GLY A 111 6.65 15.22 5.15
CA GLY A 111 5.74 15.57 4.05
C GLY A 111 5.35 17.05 4.05
N ILE A 112 5.10 17.63 5.22
CA ILE A 112 4.83 19.08 5.38
C ILE A 112 6.05 19.90 4.98
N ASP A 113 7.25 19.54 5.46
CA ASP A 113 8.51 20.23 5.21
C ASP A 113 8.91 20.19 3.72
N GLU A 114 8.57 19.10 3.02
CA GLU A 114 8.79 18.94 1.57
C GLU A 114 7.74 19.68 0.72
N GLY A 115 6.74 20.31 1.35
CA GLY A 115 5.75 21.14 0.68
C GLY A 115 4.53 20.37 0.14
N ALA A 116 4.29 19.13 0.57
CA ALA A 116 3.04 18.44 0.30
C ALA A 116 1.89 19.14 1.04
N LYS A 117 0.73 19.26 0.39
CA LYS A 117 -0.44 19.94 0.95
C LYS A 117 -1.16 19.03 1.92
N LEU A 118 -1.11 19.31 3.21
CA LEU A 118 -1.90 18.59 4.21
C LEU A 118 -3.40 18.89 4.03
N VAL A 119 -4.18 17.87 3.73
CA VAL A 119 -5.63 17.97 3.45
C VAL A 119 -6.46 17.61 4.68
N ALA A 120 -6.04 16.58 5.41
CA ALA A 120 -6.70 16.09 6.63
C ALA A 120 -5.70 15.42 7.57
N GLY A 121 -6.04 15.28 8.84
CA GLY A 121 -5.23 14.59 9.84
C GLY A 121 -4.05 15.43 10.32
N GLY A 122 -2.82 14.96 10.05
CA GLY A 122 -1.58 15.64 10.44
C GLY A 122 -1.04 15.16 11.78
N ILE A 123 -0.13 15.94 12.35
CA ILE A 123 0.63 15.64 13.57
C ILE A 123 -0.26 15.52 14.80
N GLY A 124 0.21 14.76 15.76
CA GLY A 124 -0.43 14.57 17.06
C GLY A 124 -1.48 13.46 17.06
N LYS A 125 -2.08 13.27 18.22
CA LYS A 125 -3.12 12.25 18.43
C LYS A 125 -4.51 12.78 18.11
N PRO A 126 -5.50 11.92 17.84
CA PRO A 126 -6.91 12.30 17.79
C PRO A 126 -7.37 12.87 19.15
N ASN A 127 -8.34 13.79 19.11
CA ASN A 127 -8.89 14.38 20.32
C ASN A 127 -9.49 13.32 21.25
N GLY A 128 -9.19 13.41 22.55
CA GLY A 128 -9.70 12.49 23.55
C GLY A 128 -8.96 11.15 23.68
N LEU A 129 -7.98 10.88 22.83
CA LEU A 129 -7.17 9.65 22.83
C LEU A 129 -5.72 9.97 23.26
N ASN A 130 -5.55 10.41 24.51
CA ASN A 130 -4.25 10.84 25.03
C ASN A 130 -3.32 9.67 25.37
N ASP A 131 -3.90 8.56 25.82
CA ASP A 131 -3.18 7.34 26.16
C ASP A 131 -3.15 6.39 24.94
N GLY A 132 -1.99 5.76 24.69
CA GLY A 132 -1.78 4.91 23.53
C GLY A 132 -1.24 5.65 22.29
N TYR A 133 -1.00 4.88 21.22
CA TYR A 133 -0.26 5.32 20.02
C TYR A 133 -1.21 5.56 18.84
N TYR A 134 -2.22 6.39 19.04
CA TYR A 134 -3.24 6.69 18.05
C TYR A 134 -2.76 7.71 17.03
N VAL A 135 -2.95 7.43 15.74
CA VAL A 135 -2.59 8.30 14.62
C VAL A 135 -3.86 8.75 13.90
N LYS A 136 -3.93 10.01 13.55
CA LYS A 136 -5.02 10.55 12.73
C LYS A 136 -4.93 10.03 11.31
N PRO A 137 -6.02 9.57 10.67
CA PRO A 137 -6.06 9.38 9.23
C PRO A 137 -5.61 10.65 8.53
N THR A 138 -4.51 10.55 7.79
CA THR A 138 -3.81 11.71 7.24
C THR A 138 -3.77 11.62 5.73
N VAL A 139 -4.11 12.72 5.06
CA VAL A 139 -4.10 12.84 3.59
C VAL A 139 -3.22 14.00 3.18
N PHE A 140 -2.27 13.72 2.29
CA PHE A 140 -1.49 14.73 1.59
C PHE A 140 -1.90 14.79 0.12
N ALA A 141 -2.16 16.00 -0.39
CA ALA A 141 -2.35 16.31 -1.79
C ALA A 141 -1.10 16.94 -2.40
N ASP A 142 -1.08 17.05 -3.73
CA ASP A 142 -0.01 17.65 -4.51
C ASP A 142 1.36 17.03 -4.21
N VAL A 143 1.33 15.72 -3.86
CA VAL A 143 2.54 14.96 -3.58
C VAL A 143 3.29 14.68 -4.88
N LYS A 144 4.59 14.91 -4.86
CA LYS A 144 5.49 14.48 -5.93
C LYS A 144 6.10 13.13 -5.59
N ASN A 145 6.33 12.28 -6.60
CA ASN A 145 6.77 10.90 -6.36
C ASN A 145 8.17 10.79 -5.73
N GLU A 146 8.99 11.83 -5.83
CA GLU A 146 10.30 11.92 -5.18
C GLU A 146 10.25 12.28 -3.69
N MET A 147 9.13 12.77 -3.17
CA MET A 147 8.97 13.10 -1.74
C MET A 147 9.10 11.86 -0.87
N GLU A 148 9.66 12.00 0.32
CA GLU A 148 9.90 10.89 1.26
C GLU A 148 8.62 10.11 1.59
N ILE A 149 7.49 10.83 1.74
CA ILE A 149 6.18 10.21 2.03
C ILE A 149 5.63 9.36 0.87
N ALA A 150 6.12 9.57 -0.37
CA ALA A 150 5.77 8.77 -1.54
C ALA A 150 6.75 7.60 -1.76
N ARG A 151 7.95 7.65 -1.21
CA ARG A 151 9.03 6.65 -1.37
C ARG A 151 9.09 5.66 -0.23
N THR A 152 8.94 6.12 1.01
CA THR A 152 9.10 5.29 2.21
C THR A 152 7.80 4.64 2.62
N GLU A 153 7.86 3.36 3.01
CA GLU A 153 6.77 2.67 3.68
C GLU A 153 6.54 3.24 5.08
N ILE A 154 5.46 4.01 5.25
CA ILE A 154 5.13 4.68 6.51
C ILE A 154 4.62 3.66 7.53
N PHE A 155 3.82 2.68 7.09
CA PHE A 155 3.14 1.68 7.93
C PHE A 155 2.24 2.34 8.98
N GLY A 156 1.45 3.29 8.51
CA GLY A 156 0.50 4.12 9.26
C GLY A 156 -0.62 4.63 8.34
N PRO A 157 -1.70 5.20 8.88
CA PRO A 157 -2.86 5.64 8.11
C PRO A 157 -2.57 6.99 7.40
N VAL A 158 -1.60 7.00 6.50
CA VAL A 158 -1.13 8.19 5.77
C VAL A 158 -1.18 7.93 4.28
N LEU A 159 -1.99 8.71 3.58
CA LEU A 159 -2.25 8.63 2.14
C LEU A 159 -1.57 9.78 1.41
N SER A 160 -0.78 9.45 0.39
CA SER A 160 -0.13 10.40 -0.53
C SER A 160 -0.87 10.42 -1.86
N VAL A 161 -1.48 11.56 -2.22
CA VAL A 161 -2.26 11.70 -3.46
C VAL A 161 -1.43 12.46 -4.50
N ILE A 162 -1.27 11.82 -5.67
CA ILE A 162 -0.43 12.27 -6.77
C ILE A 162 -1.31 12.42 -8.02
N PRO A 163 -1.37 13.58 -8.68
CA PRO A 163 -2.07 13.70 -9.95
C PRO A 163 -1.29 13.04 -11.10
N PHE A 164 -2.00 12.56 -12.13
CA PHE A 164 -1.41 12.16 -13.40
C PHE A 164 -2.28 12.63 -14.57
N GLU A 165 -1.69 12.77 -15.76
CA GLU A 165 -2.36 13.24 -16.96
C GLU A 165 -2.63 12.11 -17.98
N THR A 166 -1.76 11.08 -18.03
CA THR A 166 -1.87 10.00 -19.01
C THR A 166 -1.70 8.62 -18.38
N GLU A 167 -2.24 7.57 -19.04
CA GLU A 167 -2.07 6.17 -18.63
C GLU A 167 -0.58 5.81 -18.47
N GLU A 168 0.25 6.27 -19.40
CA GLU A 168 1.70 6.02 -19.39
C GLU A 168 2.37 6.67 -18.18
N GLU A 169 1.98 7.89 -17.83
CA GLU A 169 2.49 8.59 -16.65
C GLU A 169 2.09 7.86 -15.36
N ALA A 170 0.82 7.45 -15.25
CA ALA A 170 0.35 6.69 -14.09
C ALA A 170 1.17 5.40 -13.89
N ILE A 171 1.41 4.64 -14.98
CA ILE A 171 2.22 3.42 -14.96
C ILE A 171 3.66 3.73 -14.55
N LYS A 172 4.25 4.80 -15.09
CA LYS A 172 5.61 5.23 -14.76
C LYS A 172 5.73 5.56 -13.27
N ILE A 173 4.82 6.39 -12.73
CA ILE A 173 4.80 6.76 -11.31
C ILE A 173 4.56 5.53 -10.44
N ALA A 174 3.62 4.65 -10.79
CA ALA A 174 3.33 3.44 -10.02
C ALA A 174 4.55 2.54 -9.90
N ASN A 175 5.32 2.38 -10.98
CA ASN A 175 6.51 1.53 -11.04
C ASN A 175 7.78 2.18 -10.46
N ASP A 176 7.82 3.51 -10.35
CA ASP A 176 8.96 4.24 -9.80
C ASP A 176 8.95 4.23 -8.28
N THR A 177 9.29 3.09 -7.73
CA THR A 177 9.46 2.78 -6.30
C THR A 177 10.38 1.57 -6.17
N ASP A 178 11.04 1.43 -5.03
CA ASP A 178 11.85 0.24 -4.71
C ASP A 178 10.99 -0.98 -4.38
N TYR A 179 9.71 -0.81 -4.18
CA TYR A 179 8.75 -1.85 -3.83
C TYR A 179 7.98 -2.38 -5.06
N GLY A 180 7.31 -3.50 -4.87
CA GLY A 180 6.47 -4.11 -5.90
C GLY A 180 5.57 -5.21 -5.35
N LEU A 181 4.83 -4.95 -4.25
CA LEU A 181 3.93 -5.94 -3.66
C LEU A 181 2.58 -5.96 -4.37
N THR A 182 1.76 -4.95 -4.17
CA THR A 182 0.41 -4.86 -4.74
C THR A 182 0.19 -3.48 -5.34
N ASN A 183 -0.38 -3.43 -6.54
CA ASN A 183 -0.99 -2.23 -7.10
C ASN A 183 -2.50 -2.43 -7.30
N TYR A 184 -3.22 -1.33 -7.46
CA TYR A 184 -4.66 -1.30 -7.60
C TYR A 184 -5.04 -0.47 -8.82
N ILE A 185 -6.06 -0.90 -9.57
CA ILE A 185 -6.56 -0.21 -10.75
C ILE A 185 -8.06 0.02 -10.56
N GLN A 186 -8.50 1.26 -10.77
CA GLN A 186 -9.90 1.65 -10.71
C GLN A 186 -10.29 2.25 -12.08
N THR A 187 -11.02 1.50 -12.89
CA THR A 187 -11.53 1.90 -14.21
C THR A 187 -12.63 0.94 -14.66
N GLN A 188 -13.60 1.40 -15.42
CA GLN A 188 -14.62 0.55 -16.02
C GLN A 188 -14.22 0.01 -17.40
N ASP A 189 -13.11 0.51 -17.97
CA ASP A 189 -12.56 0.05 -19.26
C ASP A 189 -11.73 -1.23 -19.08
N LYS A 190 -12.28 -2.37 -19.53
CA LYS A 190 -11.64 -3.69 -19.45
C LYS A 190 -10.33 -3.78 -20.24
N GLU A 191 -10.22 -3.07 -21.35
CA GLU A 191 -8.99 -3.08 -22.16
C GLU A 191 -7.89 -2.27 -21.46
N LYS A 192 -8.25 -1.14 -20.86
CA LYS A 192 -7.36 -0.34 -20.00
C LYS A 192 -6.84 -1.18 -18.82
N VAL A 193 -7.73 -1.91 -18.13
CA VAL A 193 -7.32 -2.84 -17.06
C VAL A 193 -6.23 -3.80 -17.55
N GLN A 194 -6.44 -4.46 -18.70
CA GLN A 194 -5.46 -5.42 -19.21
C GLN A 194 -4.13 -4.79 -19.62
N ARG A 195 -4.17 -3.62 -20.25
CA ARG A 195 -2.95 -2.89 -20.65
C ARG A 195 -2.15 -2.43 -19.44
N VAL A 196 -2.82 -1.83 -18.46
CA VAL A 196 -2.17 -1.29 -17.25
C VAL A 196 -1.63 -2.42 -16.38
N ALA A 197 -2.45 -3.44 -16.09
CA ALA A 197 -2.05 -4.55 -15.21
C ALA A 197 -0.77 -5.26 -15.72
N ARG A 198 -0.64 -5.48 -17.04
CA ARG A 198 0.55 -6.12 -17.64
C ARG A 198 1.83 -5.28 -17.50
N LYS A 199 1.70 -3.96 -17.40
CA LYS A 199 2.84 -3.03 -17.31
C LYS A 199 3.25 -2.72 -15.86
N LEU A 200 2.39 -3.01 -14.88
CA LEU A 200 2.70 -2.78 -13.47
C LEU A 200 3.72 -3.81 -12.96
N ARG A 201 4.73 -3.31 -12.26
CA ARG A 201 5.85 -4.10 -11.72
C ARG A 201 5.59 -4.45 -10.24
N SER A 202 4.54 -5.23 -10.02
CA SER A 202 4.15 -5.76 -8.71
C SER A 202 3.74 -7.22 -8.82
N GLY A 203 3.84 -7.96 -7.72
CA GLY A 203 3.45 -9.36 -7.69
C GLY A 203 1.94 -9.56 -7.75
N MET A 204 1.18 -8.53 -7.36
CA MET A 204 -0.28 -8.56 -7.37
C MET A 204 -0.86 -7.28 -7.95
N VAL A 205 -2.03 -7.40 -8.59
CA VAL A 205 -2.85 -6.27 -9.07
C VAL A 205 -4.30 -6.55 -8.72
N ASP A 206 -4.91 -5.65 -7.95
CA ASP A 206 -6.33 -5.69 -7.60
C ASP A 206 -7.10 -4.70 -8.48
N VAL A 207 -8.20 -5.13 -9.04
CA VAL A 207 -9.03 -4.33 -9.95
C VAL A 207 -10.37 -4.04 -9.33
N ASN A 208 -10.76 -2.78 -9.28
CA ASN A 208 -12.08 -2.29 -8.82
C ASN A 208 -12.52 -2.86 -7.46
N GLY A 209 -11.55 -3.15 -6.59
CA GLY A 209 -11.85 -3.64 -5.26
C GLY A 209 -12.24 -5.12 -5.16
N ALA A 210 -12.06 -5.90 -6.24
CA ALA A 210 -12.44 -7.32 -6.26
C ALA A 210 -11.68 -8.17 -5.24
N GLY A 211 -10.49 -7.73 -4.82
CA GLY A 211 -9.60 -8.51 -3.98
C GLY A 211 -8.79 -9.55 -4.78
N ILE A 212 -7.79 -10.11 -4.15
CA ILE A 212 -7.00 -11.22 -4.70
C ILE A 212 -7.68 -12.53 -4.25
N ALA A 213 -7.86 -13.47 -5.17
CA ALA A 213 -8.44 -14.77 -4.87
C ALA A 213 -7.60 -15.50 -3.80
N VAL A 214 -8.26 -16.26 -2.91
CA VAL A 214 -7.62 -16.93 -1.77
C VAL A 214 -6.58 -17.97 -2.21
N ASP A 215 -6.78 -18.56 -3.37
CA ASP A 215 -5.91 -19.55 -3.99
C ASP A 215 -4.88 -18.95 -4.97
N ALA A 216 -4.89 -17.62 -5.13
CA ALA A 216 -3.88 -16.92 -5.91
C ALA A 216 -2.58 -16.72 -5.11
N PRO A 217 -1.41 -16.77 -5.76
CA PRO A 217 -0.14 -16.57 -5.09
C PRO A 217 -0.01 -15.13 -4.57
N PHE A 218 0.39 -15.00 -3.30
CA PHE A 218 0.66 -13.74 -2.64
C PHE A 218 2.17 -13.49 -2.58
N GLY A 219 2.63 -12.29 -2.94
CA GLY A 219 4.04 -11.93 -2.86
C GLY A 219 4.43 -10.83 -3.83
N GLY A 220 5.65 -10.33 -3.68
CA GLY A 220 6.13 -9.12 -4.35
C GLY A 220 7.34 -9.29 -5.25
N PHE A 221 7.70 -8.17 -5.88
CA PHE A 221 8.92 -7.95 -6.65
C PHE A 221 9.84 -6.99 -5.90
N LYS A 222 11.08 -6.85 -6.32
CA LYS A 222 12.05 -5.86 -5.81
C LYS A 222 12.22 -5.98 -4.28
N HIS A 223 12.18 -4.86 -3.53
CA HIS A 223 12.32 -4.84 -2.08
C HIS A 223 11.08 -5.37 -1.32
N SER A 224 9.99 -5.67 -2.02
CA SER A 224 8.84 -6.35 -1.40
C SER A 224 9.06 -7.84 -1.18
N GLY A 225 10.17 -8.39 -1.67
CA GLY A 225 10.59 -9.74 -1.34
C GLY A 225 10.76 -10.67 -2.54
N ILE A 226 10.91 -11.94 -2.24
CA ILE A 226 11.07 -13.06 -3.19
C ILE A 226 10.23 -14.25 -2.72
N GLY A 227 9.90 -15.14 -3.64
CA GLY A 227 9.00 -16.26 -3.35
C GLY A 227 7.52 -15.84 -3.38
N ARG A 228 6.65 -16.79 -3.06
CA ARG A 228 5.20 -16.59 -2.97
C ARG A 228 4.63 -17.36 -1.79
N GLU A 229 3.57 -16.78 -1.18
CA GLU A 229 2.69 -17.47 -0.24
C GLU A 229 1.38 -17.82 -0.94
N ALA A 230 0.62 -18.73 -0.36
CA ALA A 230 -0.65 -19.21 -0.90
C ALA A 230 -0.58 -19.83 -2.31
N GLY A 231 -1.67 -20.41 -2.75
CA GLY A 231 -1.77 -21.06 -4.06
C GLY A 231 -0.81 -22.23 -4.25
N LYS A 232 -0.71 -22.68 -5.48
CA LYS A 232 0.23 -23.74 -5.87
C LYS A 232 1.70 -23.26 -5.73
N GLU A 233 1.94 -22.03 -6.10
CA GLU A 233 3.28 -21.41 -6.05
C GLU A 233 3.81 -21.36 -4.61
N GLY A 234 2.97 -20.99 -3.64
CA GLY A 234 3.36 -20.99 -2.23
C GLY A 234 3.64 -22.40 -1.71
N LEU A 235 2.89 -23.40 -2.15
CA LEU A 235 3.18 -24.81 -1.80
C LEU A 235 4.56 -25.25 -2.33
N LEU A 236 4.91 -24.84 -3.54
CA LEU A 236 6.19 -25.21 -4.16
C LEU A 236 7.41 -24.67 -3.41
N GLU A 237 7.27 -23.60 -2.63
CA GLU A 237 8.37 -23.09 -1.79
C GLU A 237 8.81 -24.07 -0.69
N PHE A 238 7.94 -25.01 -0.29
CA PHE A 238 8.20 -26.02 0.72
C PHE A 238 8.60 -27.39 0.16
N LEU A 239 8.72 -27.52 -1.17
CA LEU A 239 9.01 -28.77 -1.84
C LEU A 239 10.38 -28.77 -2.50
N GLU A 240 11.03 -29.96 -2.45
CA GLU A 240 12.26 -30.23 -3.21
C GLU A 240 11.96 -31.09 -4.45
N VAL A 241 12.55 -30.70 -5.58
CA VAL A 241 12.40 -31.44 -6.84
C VAL A 241 13.49 -32.49 -6.92
N LYS A 242 13.09 -33.74 -7.16
CA LYS A 242 13.99 -34.88 -7.40
C LYS A 242 13.72 -35.49 -8.76
N SER A 243 14.75 -35.67 -9.56
CA SER A 243 14.67 -36.44 -10.81
C SER A 243 15.03 -37.88 -10.55
N VAL A 244 14.24 -38.82 -11.07
CA VAL A 244 14.50 -40.27 -11.00
C VAL A 244 14.52 -40.81 -12.42
N GLY A 245 15.67 -41.37 -12.82
CA GLY A 245 15.83 -42.07 -14.10
C GLY A 245 15.63 -43.57 -13.93
N GLY A 246 15.18 -44.27 -15.02
CA GLY A 246 15.08 -45.74 -15.03
C GLY A 246 13.96 -46.32 -14.18
N TRP A 247 12.98 -45.51 -13.77
CA TRP A 247 11.78 -45.96 -13.06
C TRP A 247 10.79 -46.52 -14.10
N ASN A 248 10.69 -47.84 -14.21
CA ASN A 248 9.72 -48.57 -15.05
C ASN A 248 8.63 -49.16 -14.19
#